data_87681a90ff14313650aca6ce504acb57
#
_entry.id   87681a90ff14313650aca6ce504acb57
#
_cell.length_a   1.000
_cell.length_b   1.000
_cell.length_c   1.000
_cell.angle_alpha   90.00
_cell.angle_beta   90.00
_cell.angle_gamma   90.00
#
_symmetry.space_group_name_H-M   'P 1'
#
loop_
_entity.id
_entity.type
_entity.pdbx_description
1 polymer ?
#
loop_
_entity_poly.entity_id
_entity_poly.type
_entity_poly.pdbx_seq_one_letter_code
_entity_poly.pdbx_strand_id
1 'polypeptide(L)'
;MSKGKAKSTLLGIQGLVGHKTAPDWSFIYETSLVRDPDWNIGDRVVLPDGREFRYAKSSAACISGQGCEFTATGAVSGYPIATVAKGGKKVTLADSGSTTVLTHAAAYAEDVFRGGYVICHDIAAGNADAQFRGIVGNDYSAINGVLVLYLDGPLHKAVITNTFSEVFENPYAAVRTGTSAALAKAGVPAVEVSAASMYFWVQKAGPVFVAPQTSAVGAHGGMGCNWRHDGSVEAVEVGLGITTVPANDSTQYAGHTLLGSQAGNGPLFNLQG
;
A
#
# COMPACT_ATOMS: atom_id res chain seq x y z
N MET A 1 19.65 -10.52 22.76
CA MET A 1 19.85 -11.44 21.62
C MET A 1 18.94 -10.98 20.49
N SER A 2 19.51 -10.49 19.39
CA SER A 2 18.75 -10.14 18.21
C SER A 2 18.13 -11.41 17.65
N LYS A 3 16.81 -11.54 17.71
CA LYS A 3 16.08 -12.62 17.04
C LYS A 3 16.28 -12.40 15.54
N GLY A 4 16.93 -13.34 14.87
CA GLY A 4 17.18 -13.26 13.43
C GLY A 4 15.86 -13.14 12.68
N LYS A 5 15.54 -11.97 12.19
CA LYS A 5 14.35 -11.72 11.37
C LYS A 5 14.54 -12.38 10.03
N ALA A 6 13.55 -13.12 9.57
CA ALA A 6 13.57 -13.75 8.25
C ALA A 6 13.48 -12.64 7.20
N LYS A 7 14.59 -12.38 6.51
CA LYS A 7 14.58 -11.48 5.35
C LYS A 7 13.89 -12.15 4.16
N SER A 8 13.28 -11.36 3.30
CA SER A 8 12.55 -11.80 2.10
C SER A 8 13.37 -12.67 1.13
N THR A 9 14.67 -12.73 1.28
CA THR A 9 15.60 -13.60 0.55
C THR A 9 15.49 -15.08 0.89
N LEU A 10 14.70 -15.49 1.87
CA LEU A 10 14.52 -16.89 2.29
C LEU A 10 13.49 -17.68 1.46
N LEU A 11 13.04 -17.16 0.34
CA LEU A 11 12.12 -17.84 -0.60
C LEU A 11 12.66 -19.20 -1.14
N GLY A 12 13.93 -19.52 -0.93
CA GLY A 12 14.54 -20.78 -1.40
C GLY A 12 14.44 -21.97 -0.44
N ILE A 13 13.95 -21.79 0.79
CA ILE A 13 14.01 -22.84 1.84
C ILE A 13 12.63 -23.45 2.15
N GLN A 14 11.65 -23.25 1.32
CA GLN A 14 10.26 -23.70 1.57
C GLN A 14 10.09 -25.22 1.76
N GLY A 15 11.06 -26.04 1.42
CA GLY A 15 10.93 -27.49 1.52
C GLY A 15 11.65 -28.17 2.67
N LEU A 16 12.42 -27.45 3.50
CA LEU A 16 13.38 -28.09 4.43
C LEU A 16 13.17 -27.77 5.90
N VAL A 17 12.16 -26.99 6.26
CA VAL A 17 12.00 -26.50 7.63
C VAL A 17 10.98 -27.34 8.39
N GLY A 18 11.49 -28.25 9.22
CA GLY A 18 10.66 -28.92 10.23
C GLY A 18 10.21 -27.93 11.31
N HIS A 19 9.14 -28.28 12.08
CA HIS A 19 8.55 -27.41 13.11
C HIS A 19 9.54 -26.80 14.12
N LYS A 20 10.68 -27.42 14.34
CA LYS A 20 11.71 -26.94 15.30
C LYS A 20 12.64 -25.88 14.70
N THR A 21 12.64 -25.71 13.38
CA THR A 21 13.52 -24.80 12.65
C THR A 21 12.76 -23.76 11.85
N ALA A 22 11.43 -23.67 12.05
CA ALA A 22 10.61 -22.67 11.40
C ALA A 22 11.11 -21.26 11.76
N PRO A 23 11.20 -20.35 10.78
CA PRO A 23 11.51 -18.96 11.06
C PRO A 23 10.56 -18.36 12.10
N ASP A 24 11.06 -17.47 12.95
CA ASP A 24 10.22 -16.72 13.88
C ASP A 24 9.46 -15.64 13.10
N TRP A 25 8.15 -15.82 12.96
CA TRP A 25 7.25 -14.88 12.29
C TRP A 25 6.58 -13.90 13.27
N SER A 26 6.99 -13.88 14.55
CA SER A 26 6.37 -13.04 15.59
C SER A 26 6.41 -11.54 15.23
N PHE A 27 7.42 -11.10 14.48
CA PHE A 27 7.57 -9.70 14.05
C PHE A 27 6.36 -9.19 13.22
N ILE A 28 5.58 -10.08 12.58
CA ILE A 28 4.38 -9.72 11.82
C ILE A 28 3.28 -9.17 12.76
N TYR A 29 3.28 -9.60 14.01
CA TYR A 29 2.28 -9.25 15.02
C TYR A 29 2.77 -8.17 15.99
N GLU A 30 3.80 -7.42 15.60
CA GLU A 30 4.35 -6.32 16.39
C GLU A 30 3.98 -4.96 15.77
N THR A 31 3.82 -3.95 16.62
CA THR A 31 3.67 -2.55 16.21
C THR A 31 4.78 -1.70 16.83
N SER A 32 5.23 -0.67 16.13
CA SER A 32 6.31 0.19 16.62
C SER A 32 6.13 1.63 16.14
N LEU A 33 6.49 2.60 16.97
CA LEU A 33 6.61 4.01 16.57
C LEU A 33 7.89 4.28 15.77
N VAL A 34 8.87 3.38 15.85
CA VAL A 34 10.14 3.50 15.12
C VAL A 34 10.15 2.47 14.00
N ARG A 35 10.50 2.93 12.79
CA ARG A 35 10.65 2.01 11.64
C ARG A 35 11.73 0.97 11.97
N ASP A 36 11.41 -0.28 11.73
CA ASP A 36 12.41 -1.33 11.76
C ASP A 36 13.45 -1.10 10.64
N PRO A 37 14.74 -1.04 10.97
CA PRO A 37 15.79 -0.77 9.97
C PRO A 37 15.90 -1.84 8.89
N ASP A 38 15.41 -3.05 9.15
CA ASP A 38 15.45 -4.17 8.20
C ASP A 38 14.32 -4.12 7.15
N TRP A 39 13.31 -3.26 7.35
CA TRP A 39 12.13 -3.18 6.49
C TRP A 39 11.90 -1.79 5.91
N ASN A 40 11.58 -1.74 4.62
CA ASN A 40 11.06 -0.54 3.99
C ASN A 40 9.53 -0.63 3.88
N ILE A 41 8.86 0.54 3.88
CA ILE A 41 7.42 0.60 3.63
C ILE A 41 7.12 -0.04 2.27
N GLY A 42 6.14 -0.94 2.23
CA GLY A 42 5.78 -1.71 1.05
C GLY A 42 6.53 -3.05 0.90
N ASP A 43 7.54 -3.33 1.73
CA ASP A 43 8.22 -4.63 1.69
C ASP A 43 7.25 -5.78 1.89
N ARG A 44 7.51 -6.88 1.18
CA ARG A 44 6.63 -8.04 1.09
C ARG A 44 7.20 -9.22 1.85
N VAL A 45 6.35 -9.87 2.64
CA VAL A 45 6.62 -11.17 3.26
C VAL A 45 5.53 -12.15 2.87
N VAL A 46 5.91 -13.36 2.49
CA VAL A 46 4.98 -14.46 2.20
C VAL A 46 5.30 -15.60 3.14
N LEU A 47 4.29 -16.08 3.86
CA LEU A 47 4.39 -17.24 4.74
C LEU A 47 4.19 -18.56 3.97
N PRO A 48 4.67 -19.70 4.49
CA PRO A 48 4.48 -21.00 3.85
C PRO A 48 3.03 -21.42 3.65
N ASP A 49 2.10 -20.89 4.43
CA ASP A 49 0.65 -21.12 4.31
C ASP A 49 -0.05 -20.24 3.26
N GLY A 50 0.72 -19.42 2.52
CA GLY A 50 0.23 -18.54 1.46
C GLY A 50 -0.23 -17.17 1.94
N ARG A 51 -0.17 -16.86 3.23
CA ARG A 51 -0.45 -15.50 3.71
C ARG A 51 0.63 -14.53 3.20
N GLU A 52 0.18 -13.43 2.62
CA GLU A 52 1.04 -12.36 2.16
C GLU A 52 0.84 -11.11 3.00
N PHE A 53 1.93 -10.49 3.39
CA PHE A 53 1.94 -9.27 4.20
C PHE A 53 2.75 -8.16 3.53
N ARG A 54 2.37 -6.90 3.82
CA ARG A 54 3.09 -5.69 3.43
C ARG A 54 3.42 -4.86 4.66
N TYR A 55 4.65 -4.37 4.73
CA TYR A 55 5.06 -3.47 5.79
C TYR A 55 4.47 -2.07 5.56
N ALA A 56 3.80 -1.53 6.55
CA ALA A 56 3.00 -0.31 6.42
C ALA A 56 3.23 0.66 7.58
N LYS A 57 2.81 1.91 7.38
CA LYS A 57 2.73 2.93 8.42
C LYS A 57 1.30 3.41 8.55
N SER A 58 0.80 3.54 9.77
CA SER A 58 -0.56 4.03 10.02
C SER A 58 -0.66 5.54 9.89
N SER A 59 -1.75 6.03 9.30
CA SER A 59 -2.17 7.44 9.35
C SER A 59 -3.19 7.72 10.47
N ALA A 60 -3.83 6.67 10.97
CA ALA A 60 -4.72 6.64 12.13
C ALA A 60 -4.79 5.20 12.67
N ALA A 61 -5.60 4.95 13.68
CA ALA A 61 -5.80 3.61 14.24
C ALA A 61 -6.26 2.61 13.16
N CYS A 62 -5.82 1.35 13.29
CA CYS A 62 -6.25 0.23 12.46
C CYS A 62 -6.82 -0.87 13.34
N ILE A 63 -8.09 -1.22 13.15
CA ILE A 63 -8.81 -2.21 13.94
C ILE A 63 -8.54 -3.60 13.38
N SER A 64 -8.14 -4.53 14.24
CA SER A 64 -7.95 -5.93 13.85
C SER A 64 -9.24 -6.53 13.30
N GLY A 65 -9.12 -7.30 12.22
CA GLY A 65 -10.27 -7.91 11.54
C GLY A 65 -11.09 -6.96 10.68
N GLN A 66 -10.69 -5.71 10.51
CA GLN A 66 -11.29 -4.78 9.56
C GLN A 66 -10.30 -4.40 8.46
N GLY A 67 -10.81 -4.20 7.25
CA GLY A 67 -10.00 -3.74 6.12
C GLY A 67 -9.48 -2.33 6.33
N CYS A 68 -8.20 -2.16 6.13
CA CYS A 68 -7.57 -0.85 6.06
C CYS A 68 -7.66 -0.27 4.65
N GLU A 69 -7.62 1.05 4.54
CA GLU A 69 -7.61 1.80 3.29
C GLU A 69 -6.34 2.62 3.12
N PHE A 70 -5.95 2.86 1.86
CA PHE A 70 -4.86 3.76 1.54
C PHE A 70 -5.33 5.20 1.67
N THR A 71 -4.62 6.00 2.46
CA THR A 71 -4.88 7.43 2.63
C THR A 71 -3.72 8.30 2.18
N ALA A 72 -2.70 7.70 1.57
CA ALA A 72 -1.57 8.43 1.00
C ALA A 72 -2.10 9.42 -0.06
N THR A 73 -2.01 10.70 0.23
CA THR A 73 -2.44 11.79 -0.64
C THR A 73 -1.24 12.52 -1.26
N GLY A 74 -0.05 12.04 -1.03
CA GLY A 74 1.19 12.74 -1.30
C GLY A 74 1.55 12.82 -2.79
N ALA A 75 0.66 13.34 -3.62
CA ALA A 75 1.06 13.75 -4.94
C ALA A 75 1.79 15.10 -4.84
N VAL A 76 3.07 15.09 -5.13
CA VAL A 76 3.83 16.29 -5.46
C VAL A 76 3.84 16.40 -6.96
N SER A 77 3.41 17.54 -7.49
CA SER A 77 3.50 17.79 -8.93
C SER A 77 4.56 18.86 -9.22
N GLY A 78 5.26 18.70 -10.32
CA GLY A 78 6.32 19.64 -10.71
C GLY A 78 6.87 19.37 -12.09
N TYR A 79 7.80 20.22 -12.49
CA TYR A 79 8.50 20.14 -13.77
C TYR A 79 9.99 19.89 -13.55
N PRO A 80 10.65 19.11 -14.41
CA PRO A 80 12.10 18.98 -14.37
C PRO A 80 12.78 20.34 -14.54
N ILE A 81 13.74 20.66 -13.69
CA ILE A 81 14.53 21.91 -13.79
C ILE A 81 15.50 21.87 -14.98
N ALA A 82 15.80 20.70 -15.49
CA ALA A 82 16.63 20.49 -16.66
C ALA A 82 16.16 19.24 -17.41
N THR A 83 16.43 19.21 -18.72
CA THR A 83 16.17 18.03 -19.53
C THR A 83 16.98 16.84 -19.02
N VAL A 84 16.29 15.73 -18.76
CA VAL A 84 16.91 14.44 -18.47
C VAL A 84 16.85 13.59 -19.72
N ALA A 85 18.02 13.19 -20.23
CA ALA A 85 18.10 12.38 -21.45
C ALA A 85 17.47 10.99 -21.25
N LYS A 86 17.07 10.37 -22.35
CA LYS A 86 16.76 8.92 -22.38
C LYS A 86 17.88 8.13 -21.71
N GLY A 87 17.54 7.19 -20.88
CA GLY A 87 18.50 6.40 -20.09
C GLY A 87 18.83 6.99 -18.73
N GLY A 88 18.44 8.24 -18.43
CA GLY A 88 18.60 8.85 -17.12
C GLY A 88 17.83 8.11 -16.02
N LYS A 89 18.40 8.09 -14.81
CA LYS A 89 17.81 7.48 -13.60
C LYS A 89 17.61 8.47 -12.46
N LYS A 90 17.76 9.76 -12.74
CA LYS A 90 17.60 10.84 -11.78
C LYS A 90 16.77 11.95 -12.39
N VAL A 91 15.75 12.40 -11.67
CA VAL A 91 14.91 13.54 -12.05
C VAL A 91 14.93 14.54 -10.91
N THR A 92 15.09 15.82 -11.26
CA THR A 92 15.01 16.93 -10.29
C THR A 92 13.84 17.81 -10.69
N LEU A 93 12.89 17.96 -9.77
CA LEU A 93 11.63 18.67 -10.01
C LEU A 93 11.60 20.03 -9.31
N ALA A 94 10.94 20.99 -9.96
CA ALA A 94 10.58 22.28 -9.41
C ALA A 94 9.12 22.60 -9.76
N ASP A 95 8.56 23.66 -9.18
CA ASP A 95 7.18 24.10 -9.47
C ASP A 95 7.05 24.72 -10.86
N SER A 96 5.84 24.68 -11.42
CA SER A 96 5.49 25.17 -12.76
C SER A 96 5.73 26.66 -13.01
N GLY A 97 5.86 27.45 -11.96
CA GLY A 97 6.13 28.90 -12.05
C GLY A 97 7.58 29.27 -11.78
N SER A 98 8.40 28.32 -11.41
CA SER A 98 9.78 28.52 -11.00
C SER A 98 10.65 27.38 -11.50
N THR A 99 11.68 27.68 -12.24
CA THR A 99 12.66 26.69 -12.67
C THR A 99 13.58 26.20 -11.54
N THR A 100 13.38 26.69 -10.32
CA THR A 100 14.31 26.49 -9.21
C THR A 100 13.71 25.88 -7.96
N VAL A 101 12.40 25.98 -7.72
CA VAL A 101 11.77 25.55 -6.47
C VAL A 101 10.40 24.91 -6.70
N LEU A 102 10.07 23.93 -5.85
CA LEU A 102 8.71 23.39 -5.70
C LEU A 102 7.98 24.18 -4.63
N THR A 103 6.72 24.56 -4.91
CA THR A 103 5.87 25.16 -3.89
C THR A 103 5.24 24.03 -3.06
N HIS A 104 5.82 23.71 -1.90
CA HIS A 104 5.24 22.76 -0.95
C HIS A 104 5.29 23.30 0.48
N ALA A 105 4.23 23.01 1.23
CA ALA A 105 4.01 23.56 2.56
C ALA A 105 4.94 22.99 3.64
N ALA A 106 5.60 21.88 3.38
CA ALA A 106 6.47 21.17 4.34
C ALA A 106 7.75 20.67 3.66
N ALA A 107 8.83 20.55 4.42
CA ALA A 107 10.03 19.88 3.95
C ALA A 107 9.76 18.37 3.71
N TYR A 108 10.40 17.81 2.70
CA TYR A 108 10.43 16.38 2.47
C TYR A 108 11.70 15.77 3.04
N ALA A 109 11.54 14.80 3.93
CA ALA A 109 12.68 14.06 4.45
C ALA A 109 13.36 13.24 3.34
N GLU A 110 14.64 12.93 3.55
CA GLU A 110 15.34 11.95 2.73
C GLU A 110 14.56 10.62 2.73
N ASP A 111 14.47 10.00 1.57
CA ASP A 111 13.82 8.70 1.35
C ASP A 111 12.31 8.63 1.68
N VAL A 112 11.62 9.76 1.86
CA VAL A 112 10.16 9.75 2.10
C VAL A 112 9.38 9.15 0.92
N PHE A 113 9.87 9.32 -0.31
CA PHE A 113 9.26 8.76 -1.52
C PHE A 113 9.83 7.38 -1.92
N ARG A 114 10.73 6.81 -1.13
CA ARG A 114 11.27 5.47 -1.40
C ARG A 114 10.16 4.42 -1.47
N GLY A 115 10.16 3.62 -2.54
CA GLY A 115 9.12 2.63 -2.83
C GLY A 115 7.82 3.23 -3.36
N GLY A 116 7.77 4.54 -3.54
CA GLY A 116 6.70 5.24 -4.24
C GLY A 116 6.92 5.27 -5.75
N TYR A 117 6.20 6.15 -6.43
CA TYR A 117 6.16 6.18 -7.88
C TYR A 117 6.22 7.59 -8.43
N VAL A 118 6.75 7.73 -9.64
CA VAL A 118 6.66 8.96 -10.42
C VAL A 118 6.09 8.69 -11.81
N ILE A 119 5.18 9.56 -12.23
CA ILE A 119 4.62 9.60 -13.57
C ILE A 119 5.12 10.89 -14.22
N CYS A 120 5.81 10.77 -15.36
CA CYS A 120 6.24 11.90 -16.15
C CYS A 120 5.48 11.89 -17.48
N HIS A 121 4.71 12.93 -17.78
CA HIS A 121 3.94 13.03 -19.01
C HIS A 121 4.16 14.37 -19.72
N ASP A 122 4.28 14.34 -21.04
CA ASP A 122 4.37 15.54 -21.85
C ASP A 122 2.97 16.11 -22.07
N ILE A 123 2.74 17.32 -21.55
CA ILE A 123 1.45 18.02 -21.68
C ILE A 123 1.13 18.35 -23.15
N ALA A 124 2.15 18.64 -23.96
CA ALA A 124 1.97 18.99 -25.36
C ALA A 124 1.59 17.77 -26.23
N ALA A 125 2.06 16.58 -25.86
CA ALA A 125 1.76 15.33 -26.59
C ALA A 125 0.52 14.61 -26.07
N GLY A 126 -0.15 15.13 -25.04
CA GLY A 126 -1.18 14.44 -24.30
C GLY A 126 -0.59 13.27 -23.47
N ASN A 127 -1.45 12.49 -22.81
CA ASN A 127 -1.01 11.39 -21.96
C ASN A 127 -0.39 10.20 -22.70
N ALA A 128 -0.31 10.27 -24.05
CA ALA A 128 0.20 9.17 -24.87
C ALA A 128 1.69 8.84 -24.64
N ASP A 129 2.44 9.76 -24.06
CA ASP A 129 3.88 9.63 -23.83
C ASP A 129 4.25 9.54 -22.33
N ALA A 130 3.31 9.17 -21.47
CA ALA A 130 3.56 9.03 -20.04
C ALA A 130 4.61 7.93 -19.77
N GLN A 131 5.53 8.24 -18.85
CA GLN A 131 6.53 7.32 -18.34
C GLN A 131 6.27 7.09 -16.85
N PHE A 132 6.20 5.84 -16.45
CA PHE A 132 6.01 5.41 -15.05
C PHE A 132 7.30 4.76 -14.54
N ARG A 133 7.75 5.16 -13.34
CA ARG A 133 8.92 4.59 -12.66
C ARG A 133 8.68 4.48 -11.17
N GLY A 134 9.25 3.45 -10.57
CA GLY A 134 9.39 3.36 -9.13
C GLY A 134 10.50 4.30 -8.64
N ILE A 135 10.39 4.74 -7.40
CA ILE A 135 11.37 5.63 -6.75
C ILE A 135 12.17 4.78 -5.76
N VAL A 136 13.49 4.74 -5.92
CA VAL A 136 14.39 4.03 -5.01
C VAL A 136 14.90 4.91 -3.87
N GLY A 137 14.72 6.23 -3.98
CA GLY A 137 15.05 7.21 -2.94
C GLY A 137 14.89 8.64 -3.44
N ASN A 138 14.95 9.57 -2.50
CA ASN A 138 15.00 11.00 -2.77
C ASN A 138 15.93 11.70 -1.79
N ASP A 139 16.54 12.81 -2.23
CA ASP A 139 17.29 13.68 -1.33
C ASP A 139 16.32 14.47 -0.42
N TYR A 140 16.83 14.96 0.72
CA TYR A 140 16.10 15.92 1.54
C TYR A 140 15.77 17.17 0.69
N SER A 141 14.53 17.63 0.77
CA SER A 141 14.08 18.88 0.15
C SER A 141 13.55 19.83 1.22
N ALA A 142 14.17 21.01 1.34
CA ALA A 142 13.65 22.07 2.18
C ALA A 142 12.29 22.57 1.66
N ILE A 143 11.54 23.27 2.51
CA ILE A 143 10.32 23.98 2.08
C ILE A 143 10.66 24.89 0.89
N ASN A 144 9.86 24.78 -0.18
CA ASN A 144 10.09 25.47 -1.45
C ASN A 144 11.46 25.15 -2.11
N GLY A 145 12.02 23.98 -1.80
CA GLY A 145 13.24 23.48 -2.44
C GLY A 145 12.99 22.71 -3.73
N VAL A 146 14.03 22.13 -4.27
CA VAL A 146 13.94 21.18 -5.38
C VAL A 146 13.82 19.77 -4.86
N LEU A 147 13.02 18.93 -5.52
CA LEU A 147 12.89 17.52 -5.20
C LEU A 147 13.75 16.69 -6.16
N VAL A 148 14.73 16.00 -5.63
CA VAL A 148 15.58 15.07 -6.36
C VAL A 148 15.10 13.66 -6.15
N LEU A 149 14.76 12.97 -7.23
CA LEU A 149 14.27 11.58 -7.23
C LEU A 149 15.27 10.65 -7.92
N TYR A 150 15.52 9.50 -7.32
CA TYR A 150 16.29 8.40 -7.89
C TYR A 150 15.32 7.30 -8.32
N LEU A 151 15.43 6.84 -9.59
CA LEU A 151 14.50 5.94 -10.23
C LEU A 151 15.02 4.49 -10.21
N ASP A 152 14.10 3.54 -10.13
CA ASP A 152 14.37 2.09 -10.19
C ASP A 152 14.88 1.63 -11.57
N GLY A 153 14.61 2.40 -12.61
CA GLY A 153 15.00 2.09 -13.98
C GLY A 153 15.25 3.33 -14.83
N PRO A 154 15.87 3.13 -16.00
CA PRO A 154 16.18 4.23 -16.91
C PRO A 154 14.90 4.77 -17.57
N LEU A 155 14.86 6.06 -17.84
CA LEU A 155 13.82 6.69 -18.65
C LEU A 155 13.89 6.15 -20.09
N HIS A 156 12.76 5.78 -20.67
CA HIS A 156 12.71 5.29 -22.06
C HIS A 156 12.64 6.43 -23.09
N LYS A 157 12.24 7.62 -22.66
CA LYS A 157 12.29 8.87 -23.43
C LYS A 157 12.95 9.96 -22.59
N ALA A 158 13.39 11.04 -23.24
CA ALA A 158 13.85 12.23 -22.54
C ALA A 158 12.67 12.87 -21.78
N VAL A 159 12.96 13.36 -20.59
CA VAL A 159 12.05 14.20 -19.79
C VAL A 159 12.55 15.63 -19.93
N ILE A 160 11.76 16.48 -20.58
CA ILE A 160 12.12 17.87 -20.87
C ILE A 160 11.50 18.81 -19.84
N THR A 161 11.90 20.06 -19.83
CA THR A 161 11.41 21.08 -18.87
C THR A 161 9.89 21.32 -18.92
N ASN A 162 9.22 20.94 -20.02
CA ASN A 162 7.76 21.02 -20.15
C ASN A 162 7.04 19.70 -19.81
N THR A 163 7.76 18.67 -19.37
CA THR A 163 7.17 17.40 -18.95
C THR A 163 6.61 17.57 -17.55
N PHE A 164 5.30 17.43 -17.39
CA PHE A 164 4.67 17.43 -16.08
C PHE A 164 4.96 16.13 -15.36
N SER A 165 5.30 16.21 -14.09
CA SER A 165 5.62 15.02 -13.28
C SER A 165 4.81 15.00 -12.00
N GLU A 166 4.21 13.85 -11.71
CA GLU A 166 3.48 13.58 -10.48
C GLU A 166 4.21 12.53 -9.67
N VAL A 167 4.41 12.81 -8.40
CA VAL A 167 5.14 11.96 -7.45
C VAL A 167 4.20 11.46 -6.38
N PHE A 168 4.16 10.17 -6.19
CA PHE A 168 3.33 9.48 -5.22
C PHE A 168 4.20 8.81 -4.17
N GLU A 169 3.85 8.96 -2.89
CA GLU A 169 4.42 8.14 -1.83
C GLU A 169 4.05 6.67 -2.03
N ASN A 170 4.77 5.78 -1.35
CA ASN A 170 4.35 4.39 -1.28
C ASN A 170 2.93 4.32 -0.70
N PRO A 171 1.98 3.62 -1.34
CA PRO A 171 0.61 3.53 -0.83
C PRO A 171 0.51 3.06 0.62
N TYR A 172 1.46 2.21 1.05
CA TYR A 172 1.53 1.72 2.43
C TYR A 172 2.13 2.72 3.43
N ALA A 173 2.54 3.92 2.99
CA ALA A 173 3.07 4.97 3.87
C ALA A 173 1.99 5.64 4.74
N ALA A 174 0.72 5.51 4.35
CA ALA A 174 -0.41 6.06 5.10
C ALA A 174 -1.62 5.13 4.98
N VAL A 175 -1.85 4.32 6.02
CA VAL A 175 -2.92 3.32 6.08
C VAL A 175 -3.74 3.52 7.35
N ARG A 176 -5.06 3.36 7.29
CA ARG A 176 -5.97 3.40 8.44
C ARG A 176 -7.14 2.43 8.26
N THR A 177 -7.92 2.17 9.31
CA THR A 177 -9.22 1.48 9.16
C THR A 177 -10.08 2.18 8.11
N GLY A 178 -10.78 1.40 7.31
CA GLY A 178 -11.66 1.92 6.27
C GLY A 178 -12.76 2.81 6.84
N THR A 179 -12.92 3.98 6.25
CA THR A 179 -14.00 4.94 6.57
C THR A 179 -14.62 5.52 5.31
N SER A 180 -14.09 5.18 4.13
CA SER A 180 -14.52 5.72 2.85
C SER A 180 -14.75 4.60 1.82
N ALA A 181 -15.86 4.69 1.09
CA ALA A 181 -16.13 3.83 -0.05
C ALA A 181 -15.25 4.16 -1.27
N ALA A 182 -14.69 5.37 -1.33
CA ALA A 182 -13.91 5.85 -2.48
C ALA A 182 -12.43 5.44 -2.44
N LEU A 183 -11.92 4.98 -1.28
CA LEU A 183 -10.52 4.63 -1.12
C LEU A 183 -10.29 3.13 -1.27
N ALA A 184 -9.23 2.78 -1.99
CA ALA A 184 -8.85 1.39 -2.17
C ALA A 184 -8.40 0.74 -0.86
N LYS A 185 -8.76 -0.52 -0.65
CA LYS A 185 -8.41 -1.26 0.55
C LYS A 185 -6.99 -1.81 0.46
N ALA A 186 -6.23 -1.56 1.51
CA ALA A 186 -4.83 -2.00 1.63
C ALA A 186 -4.70 -3.47 2.06
N GLY A 187 -5.71 -4.00 2.74
CA GLY A 187 -5.72 -5.34 3.36
C GLY A 187 -6.20 -5.28 4.81
N VAL A 188 -5.86 -6.28 5.60
CA VAL A 188 -6.27 -6.41 7.01
C VAL A 188 -5.03 -6.27 7.90
N PRO A 189 -5.05 -5.46 8.97
CA PRO A 189 -3.91 -5.35 9.86
C PRO A 189 -3.69 -6.68 10.59
N ALA A 190 -2.44 -7.13 10.66
CA ALA A 190 -2.08 -8.37 11.34
C ALA A 190 -2.33 -8.28 12.86
N VAL A 191 -2.33 -7.07 13.40
CA VAL A 191 -2.57 -6.75 14.80
C VAL A 191 -3.24 -5.39 14.89
N GLU A 192 -3.96 -5.13 15.97
CA GLU A 192 -4.54 -3.82 16.23
C GLU A 192 -3.46 -2.73 16.36
N VAL A 193 -3.70 -1.58 15.71
CA VAL A 193 -2.82 -0.43 15.72
C VAL A 193 -3.57 0.73 16.37
N SER A 194 -3.12 1.16 17.54
CA SER A 194 -3.86 2.10 18.40
C SER A 194 -3.76 3.56 17.99
N ALA A 195 -2.77 3.93 17.17
CA ALA A 195 -2.48 5.33 16.85
C ALA A 195 -1.92 5.54 15.43
N ALA A 196 -1.84 6.79 15.03
CA ALA A 196 -1.11 7.20 13.82
C ALA A 196 0.41 7.03 14.00
N SER A 197 1.12 7.03 12.88
CA SER A 197 2.59 6.95 12.79
C SER A 197 3.21 5.65 13.33
N MET A 198 2.41 4.61 13.52
CA MET A 198 2.91 3.28 13.90
C MET A 198 3.23 2.45 12.67
N TYR A 199 4.30 1.68 12.74
CA TYR A 199 4.70 0.70 11.73
C TYR A 199 4.16 -0.67 12.11
N PHE A 200 3.63 -1.40 11.11
CA PHE A 200 2.97 -2.67 11.32
C PHE A 200 2.86 -3.45 10.01
N TRP A 201 2.32 -4.66 10.06
CA TRP A 201 2.10 -5.48 8.88
C TRP A 201 0.62 -5.57 8.52
N VAL A 202 0.33 -5.37 7.24
CA VAL A 202 -1.00 -5.52 6.64
C VAL A 202 -1.04 -6.81 5.85
N GLN A 203 -1.95 -7.72 6.16
CA GLN A 203 -2.19 -8.93 5.38
C GLN A 203 -2.94 -8.57 4.10
N LYS A 204 -2.37 -8.96 2.96
CA LYS A 204 -2.87 -8.65 1.63
C LYS A 204 -3.57 -9.83 0.98
N ALA A 205 -3.15 -11.05 1.28
CA ALA A 205 -3.72 -12.27 0.71
C ALA A 205 -3.65 -13.44 1.68
N GLY A 206 -4.43 -14.50 1.39
CA GLY A 206 -4.46 -15.76 2.12
C GLY A 206 -5.46 -15.80 3.28
N PRO A 207 -5.46 -16.89 4.06
CA PRO A 207 -6.42 -17.09 5.15
C PRO A 207 -6.32 -16.02 6.24
N VAL A 208 -7.44 -15.40 6.61
CA VAL A 208 -7.53 -14.31 7.59
C VAL A 208 -8.92 -14.29 8.24
N PHE A 209 -9.02 -13.66 9.41
CA PHE A 209 -10.31 -13.23 9.94
C PHE A 209 -10.64 -11.83 9.41
N VAL A 210 -11.86 -11.66 8.88
CA VAL A 210 -12.43 -10.36 8.54
C VAL A 210 -13.83 -10.29 9.14
N ALA A 211 -14.15 -9.18 9.78
CA ALA A 211 -15.47 -8.96 10.36
C ALA A 211 -16.54 -8.94 9.26
N PRO A 212 -17.54 -9.84 9.32
CA PRO A 212 -18.66 -9.81 8.39
C PRO A 212 -19.64 -8.71 8.78
N GLN A 213 -20.32 -8.12 7.81
CA GLN A 213 -21.38 -7.13 8.06
C GLN A 213 -22.50 -7.70 8.91
N THR A 214 -22.89 -8.95 8.69
CA THR A 214 -23.93 -9.65 9.40
C THR A 214 -23.49 -11.08 9.71
N SER A 215 -24.10 -11.68 10.73
CA SER A 215 -23.91 -13.10 11.06
C SER A 215 -24.31 -14.03 9.90
N ALA A 216 -25.26 -13.63 9.04
CA ALA A 216 -25.64 -14.39 7.87
C ALA A 216 -24.48 -14.58 6.89
N VAL A 217 -23.68 -13.52 6.62
CA VAL A 217 -22.47 -13.60 5.79
C VAL A 217 -21.42 -14.48 6.46
N GLY A 218 -21.21 -14.32 7.76
CA GLY A 218 -20.21 -15.07 8.51
C GLY A 218 -20.56 -16.55 8.77
N ALA A 219 -21.82 -16.94 8.63
CA ALA A 219 -22.27 -18.33 8.86
C ALA A 219 -22.01 -19.27 7.68
N HIS A 220 -21.77 -18.74 6.48
CA HIS A 220 -21.64 -19.53 5.25
C HIS A 220 -20.19 -19.58 4.75
N GLY A 221 -19.76 -20.75 4.28
CA GLY A 221 -18.52 -20.93 3.52
C GLY A 221 -18.74 -20.77 2.02
N GLY A 222 -17.69 -20.42 1.27
CA GLY A 222 -17.71 -20.31 -0.20
C GLY A 222 -18.41 -19.06 -0.74
N MET A 223 -18.79 -18.12 0.10
CA MET A 223 -19.47 -16.88 -0.32
C MET A 223 -18.45 -15.84 -0.75
N GLY A 224 -18.57 -15.32 -1.98
CA GLY A 224 -17.81 -14.15 -2.45
C GLY A 224 -18.22 -12.89 -1.69
N CYS A 225 -17.28 -12.03 -1.37
CA CYS A 225 -17.51 -10.84 -0.58
C CYS A 225 -16.81 -9.61 -1.18
N ASN A 226 -17.47 -8.46 -1.03
CA ASN A 226 -16.90 -7.14 -1.29
C ASN A 226 -16.54 -6.45 0.03
N TRP A 227 -15.61 -5.50 -0.06
CA TRP A 227 -15.31 -4.59 1.03
C TRP A 227 -16.43 -3.57 1.21
N ARG A 228 -16.73 -3.27 2.44
CA ARG A 228 -17.52 -2.10 2.83
C ARG A 228 -16.62 -0.92 3.20
N HIS A 229 -17.24 0.28 3.27
CA HIS A 229 -16.54 1.50 3.68
C HIS A 229 -15.89 1.39 5.06
N ASP A 230 -16.53 0.71 6.03
CA ASP A 230 -16.07 0.51 7.40
C ASP A 230 -14.98 -0.58 7.55
N GLY A 231 -14.59 -1.21 6.45
CA GLY A 231 -13.61 -2.30 6.43
C GLY A 231 -14.17 -3.67 6.77
N SER A 232 -15.48 -3.82 7.02
CA SER A 232 -16.14 -5.12 7.07
C SER A 232 -16.35 -5.69 5.66
N VAL A 233 -16.80 -6.94 5.57
CA VAL A 233 -17.15 -7.58 4.29
C VAL A 233 -18.65 -7.87 4.22
N GLU A 234 -19.19 -7.74 3.02
CA GLU A 234 -20.56 -8.10 2.68
C GLU A 234 -20.60 -9.10 1.53
N ALA A 235 -21.68 -9.88 1.44
CA ALA A 235 -21.83 -10.84 0.36
C ALA A 235 -21.96 -10.14 -1.01
N VAL A 236 -21.31 -10.72 -2.03
CA VAL A 236 -21.62 -10.37 -3.42
C VAL A 236 -22.99 -10.95 -3.74
N GLU A 237 -23.98 -10.12 -3.86
CA GLU A 237 -25.31 -10.56 -4.31
C GLU A 237 -25.27 -10.91 -5.79
N VAL A 238 -25.26 -12.21 -6.09
CA VAL A 238 -25.35 -12.72 -7.45
C VAL A 238 -26.84 -12.87 -7.81
N GLY A 239 -27.33 -12.03 -8.71
CA GLY A 239 -28.58 -12.32 -9.43
C GLY A 239 -29.86 -11.59 -8.99
N LEU A 240 -29.84 -10.78 -7.97
CA LEU A 240 -30.91 -9.82 -7.74
C LEU A 240 -30.42 -8.47 -8.27
N GLY A 241 -30.99 -8.02 -9.40
CA GLY A 241 -30.56 -6.81 -10.08
C GLY A 241 -30.35 -5.64 -9.10
N ILE A 242 -29.11 -5.48 -8.63
CA ILE A 242 -28.72 -4.31 -7.85
C ILE A 242 -28.76 -3.13 -8.82
N THR A 243 -29.85 -2.40 -8.81
CA THR A 243 -30.00 -1.18 -9.59
C THR A 243 -29.34 0.03 -8.92
N THR A 244 -28.96 -0.12 -7.65
CA THR A 244 -28.28 0.93 -6.88
C THR A 244 -27.32 0.29 -5.89
N VAL A 245 -26.00 0.44 -6.10
CA VAL A 245 -25.03 0.25 -5.05
C VAL A 245 -25.30 1.34 -3.99
N PRO A 246 -25.56 0.97 -2.73
CA PRO A 246 -25.70 2.00 -1.70
C PRO A 246 -24.48 2.92 -1.72
N ALA A 247 -24.70 4.22 -1.55
CA ALA A 247 -23.65 5.24 -1.67
C ALA A 247 -22.44 5.03 -0.73
N ASN A 248 -22.56 4.12 0.22
CA ASN A 248 -21.55 3.81 1.23
C ASN A 248 -20.84 2.45 1.03
N ASP A 249 -21.15 1.71 -0.04
CA ASP A 249 -20.58 0.39 -0.26
C ASP A 249 -19.47 0.43 -1.33
N SER A 250 -18.36 -0.20 -1.02
CA SER A 250 -17.26 -0.37 -1.98
C SER A 250 -17.59 -1.49 -2.96
N THR A 251 -17.29 -1.30 -4.22
CA THR A 251 -17.35 -2.37 -5.24
C THR A 251 -16.05 -3.18 -5.31
N GLN A 252 -15.10 -2.90 -4.42
CA GLN A 252 -13.84 -3.62 -4.41
C GLN A 252 -14.03 -5.02 -3.85
N TYR A 253 -13.68 -6.03 -4.65
CA TYR A 253 -13.70 -7.42 -4.23
C TYR A 253 -12.70 -7.68 -3.12
N ALA A 254 -13.16 -8.35 -2.05
CA ALA A 254 -12.32 -8.65 -0.88
C ALA A 254 -11.79 -10.09 -0.90
N GLY A 255 -12.56 -11.01 -1.45
CA GLY A 255 -12.25 -12.43 -1.44
C GLY A 255 -13.50 -13.28 -1.16
N HIS A 256 -13.32 -14.40 -0.47
CA HIS A 256 -14.44 -15.30 -0.16
C HIS A 256 -14.28 -15.95 1.21
N THR A 257 -15.40 -16.32 1.81
CA THR A 257 -15.40 -17.13 3.03
C THR A 257 -14.97 -18.56 2.72
N LEU A 258 -13.93 -19.06 3.41
CA LEU A 258 -13.52 -20.46 3.32
C LEU A 258 -14.44 -21.35 4.16
N LEU A 259 -14.62 -20.96 5.43
CA LEU A 259 -15.45 -21.66 6.39
C LEU A 259 -16.29 -20.63 7.16
N GLY A 260 -17.60 -20.86 7.21
CA GLY A 260 -18.47 -20.11 8.09
C GLY A 260 -18.24 -20.49 9.56
N SER A 261 -18.52 -19.57 10.47
CA SER A 261 -18.54 -19.88 11.90
C SER A 261 -19.96 -20.21 12.36
N GLN A 262 -20.06 -21.05 13.39
CA GLN A 262 -21.35 -21.48 13.96
C GLN A 262 -22.22 -20.30 14.43
N ALA A 263 -21.59 -19.24 14.95
CA ALA A 263 -22.27 -18.01 15.38
C ALA A 263 -22.33 -16.94 14.29
N GLY A 264 -21.72 -17.16 13.12
CA GLY A 264 -21.64 -16.19 12.05
C GLY A 264 -20.70 -14.98 12.28
N ASN A 265 -19.98 -14.95 13.41
CA ASN A 265 -19.19 -13.78 13.81
C ASN A 265 -17.69 -13.91 13.53
N GLY A 266 -17.21 -15.09 13.20
CA GLY A 266 -15.78 -15.36 13.02
C GLY A 266 -15.48 -16.32 11.88
N PRO A 267 -15.88 -15.99 10.63
CA PRO A 267 -15.57 -16.85 9.48
C PRO A 267 -14.08 -16.88 9.20
N LEU A 268 -13.58 -18.02 8.73
CA LEU A 268 -12.29 -18.06 8.08
C LEU A 268 -12.46 -17.56 6.65
N PHE A 269 -11.77 -16.48 6.33
CA PHE A 269 -11.86 -15.77 5.07
C PHE A 269 -10.58 -15.95 4.26
N ASN A 270 -10.68 -16.01 2.95
CA ASN A 270 -9.54 -15.98 2.04
C ASN A 270 -9.49 -14.62 1.35
N LEU A 271 -8.57 -13.79 1.81
CA LEU A 271 -8.33 -12.47 1.25
C LEU A 271 -7.68 -12.60 -0.13
N GLN A 272 -8.19 -11.85 -1.09
CA GLN A 272 -7.61 -11.74 -2.43
C GLN A 272 -7.19 -10.28 -2.65
N GLY A 273 -5.89 -10.09 -2.81
CA GLY A 273 -5.25 -8.79 -2.95
C GLY A 273 -4.88 -8.39 -4.35
#